data_fe5b25b77a648de4514804211680faa6
#
_entry.id   fe5b25b77a648de4514804211680faa6
#
_cell.length_a   1.000
_cell.length_b   1.000
_cell.length_c   1.000
_cell.angle_alpha   90.00
_cell.angle_beta   90.00
_cell.angle_gamma   90.00
#
_symmetry.space_group_name_H-M   'P 1'
#
loop_
_entity.id
_entity.type
_entity.pdbx_description
1 polymer ?
#
loop_
_entity_poly.entity_id
_entity_poly.type
_entity_poly.pdbx_seq_one_letter_code
_entity_poly.pdbx_strand_id
1 'polypeptide(L)'
;MNPEPKITARGCVIIPAYREGGRIGAVVAGVLPYLPHVIVVDDGSPDGTADEAGQAGALVIRHATNLGKGAALDTGFRAAREQGFEFVVTMDGDGQHAVSDLPAFMESYSRTGTPVLVGNRMADARKMPLVRWLTNRFMSWLLSREMGQRVPDTQCGYRLYKLAVVPGLSAASKRFAAESEILLELSGKGISIGSVPVATLYGTETSKIHPVKDTLRFIKMLRQYRRQKYQRNK
;
A
#
# COMPACT_ATOMS: atom_id res chain seq x y z
N MET A 1 -14.44 -1.68 -34.08
CA MET A 1 -13.84 -1.04 -32.90
C MET A 1 -14.04 -2.00 -31.75
N ASN A 2 -12.99 -2.70 -31.28
CA ASN A 2 -13.10 -3.48 -30.05
C ASN A 2 -13.35 -2.50 -28.88
N PRO A 3 -14.35 -2.74 -28.03
CA PRO A 3 -14.54 -1.90 -26.85
C PRO A 3 -13.25 -1.91 -26.03
N GLU A 4 -12.77 -0.72 -25.63
CA GLU A 4 -11.63 -0.65 -24.71
C GLU A 4 -11.93 -1.53 -23.48
N PRO A 5 -10.99 -2.36 -23.04
CA PRO A 5 -11.20 -3.18 -21.85
C PRO A 5 -11.57 -2.26 -20.69
N LYS A 6 -12.62 -2.63 -19.95
CA LYS A 6 -13.02 -1.88 -18.75
C LYS A 6 -11.78 -1.68 -17.89
N ILE A 7 -11.61 -0.50 -17.29
CA ILE A 7 -10.46 -0.15 -16.46
C ILE A 7 -10.12 -1.24 -15.42
N THR A 8 -11.13 -1.94 -14.93
CA THR A 8 -11.01 -3.06 -14.00
C THR A 8 -10.22 -4.26 -14.52
N ALA A 9 -10.22 -4.49 -15.85
CA ALA A 9 -9.44 -5.58 -16.46
C ALA A 9 -7.94 -5.24 -16.60
N ARG A 10 -7.56 -3.98 -16.41
CA ARG A 10 -6.18 -3.48 -16.56
C ARG A 10 -5.41 -3.39 -15.25
N GLY A 11 -6.04 -3.73 -14.13
CA GLY A 11 -5.48 -3.63 -12.79
C GLY A 11 -5.69 -4.85 -11.94
N CYS A 12 -4.90 -4.94 -10.88
CA CYS A 12 -5.07 -5.95 -9.84
C CYS A 12 -4.92 -5.34 -8.43
N VAL A 13 -5.35 -6.10 -7.42
CA VAL A 13 -5.10 -5.77 -6.02
C VAL A 13 -3.93 -6.62 -5.51
N ILE A 14 -2.96 -6.01 -4.84
CA ILE A 14 -1.88 -6.69 -4.12
C ILE A 14 -2.13 -6.60 -2.63
N ILE A 15 -2.17 -7.75 -1.96
CA ILE A 15 -2.39 -7.85 -0.53
C ILE A 15 -1.17 -8.57 0.10
N PRO A 16 -0.22 -7.83 0.70
CA PRO A 16 0.79 -8.44 1.53
C PRO A 16 0.14 -8.97 2.81
N ALA A 17 0.35 -10.24 3.13
CA ALA A 17 -0.28 -10.90 4.26
C ALA A 17 0.74 -11.67 5.11
N TYR A 18 0.61 -11.56 6.44
CA TYR A 18 1.34 -12.37 7.40
C TYR A 18 0.51 -12.60 8.66
N ARG A 19 0.11 -13.87 8.89
CA ARG A 19 -0.77 -14.27 9.99
C ARG A 19 -2.13 -13.55 9.94
N GLU A 20 -2.77 -13.63 8.78
CA GLU A 20 -4.10 -13.07 8.54
C GLU A 20 -5.17 -14.17 8.33
N GLY A 21 -4.87 -15.41 8.75
CA GLY A 21 -5.84 -16.51 8.78
C GLY A 21 -7.10 -16.12 9.56
N GLY A 22 -8.27 -16.53 9.06
CA GLY A 22 -9.60 -16.15 9.57
C GLY A 22 -10.11 -14.79 9.06
N ARG A 23 -9.31 -14.03 8.27
CA ARG A 23 -9.71 -12.70 7.74
C ARG A 23 -9.43 -12.53 6.27
N ILE A 24 -8.31 -13.05 5.79
CA ILE A 24 -7.83 -12.81 4.43
C ILE A 24 -8.84 -13.28 3.38
N GLY A 25 -9.53 -14.40 3.62
CA GLY A 25 -10.56 -14.91 2.73
C GLY A 25 -11.70 -13.92 2.50
N ALA A 26 -12.19 -13.30 3.57
CA ALA A 26 -13.24 -12.27 3.49
C ALA A 26 -12.76 -11.00 2.77
N VAL A 27 -11.50 -10.58 2.98
CA VAL A 27 -10.90 -9.44 2.27
C VAL A 27 -10.84 -9.73 0.78
N VAL A 28 -10.31 -10.89 0.37
CA VAL A 28 -10.23 -11.28 -1.05
C VAL A 28 -11.61 -11.34 -1.69
N ALA A 29 -12.56 -12.04 -1.05
CA ALA A 29 -13.94 -12.15 -1.56
C ALA A 29 -14.62 -10.78 -1.70
N GLY A 30 -14.34 -9.85 -0.78
CA GLY A 30 -14.85 -8.48 -0.86
C GLY A 30 -14.25 -7.66 -2.00
N VAL A 31 -13.00 -7.91 -2.40
CA VAL A 31 -12.31 -7.20 -3.49
C VAL A 31 -12.76 -7.65 -4.87
N LEU A 32 -12.96 -8.95 -5.07
CA LEU A 32 -13.22 -9.55 -6.40
C LEU A 32 -14.39 -8.92 -7.19
N PRO A 33 -15.50 -8.45 -6.56
CA PRO A 33 -16.56 -7.75 -7.29
C PRO A 33 -16.12 -6.41 -7.93
N TYR A 34 -15.08 -5.78 -7.39
CA TYR A 34 -14.57 -4.49 -7.87
C TYR A 34 -13.39 -4.64 -8.83
N LEU A 35 -12.42 -5.50 -8.46
CA LEU A 35 -11.23 -5.83 -9.26
C LEU A 35 -11.08 -7.36 -9.30
N PRO A 36 -11.22 -7.98 -10.50
CA PRO A 36 -11.29 -9.43 -10.62
C PRO A 36 -9.95 -10.15 -10.42
N HIS A 37 -8.86 -9.40 -10.32
CA HIS A 37 -7.51 -9.94 -10.15
C HIS A 37 -6.95 -9.55 -8.78
N VAL A 38 -6.73 -10.53 -7.92
CA VAL A 38 -6.16 -10.35 -6.58
C VAL A 38 -4.91 -11.20 -6.46
N ILE A 39 -3.80 -10.58 -6.09
CA ILE A 39 -2.52 -11.23 -5.79
C ILE A 39 -2.30 -11.10 -4.28
N VAL A 40 -2.35 -12.21 -3.57
CA VAL A 40 -1.97 -12.27 -2.16
C VAL A 40 -0.52 -12.75 -2.07
N VAL A 41 0.33 -11.98 -1.41
CA VAL A 41 1.69 -12.41 -1.09
C VAL A 41 1.74 -12.80 0.38
N ASP A 42 1.69 -14.10 0.64
CA ASP A 42 1.84 -14.67 1.98
C ASP A 42 3.32 -14.67 2.38
N ASP A 43 3.67 -13.82 3.32
CA ASP A 43 5.04 -13.61 3.79
C ASP A 43 5.50 -14.68 4.80
N GLY A 44 5.28 -15.95 4.44
CA GLY A 44 5.72 -17.10 5.23
C GLY A 44 4.87 -17.32 6.49
N SER A 45 3.55 -17.19 6.38
CA SER A 45 2.64 -17.42 7.51
C SER A 45 2.65 -18.88 7.95
N PRO A 46 2.64 -19.16 9.26
CA PRO A 46 2.53 -20.51 9.79
C PRO A 46 1.07 -20.99 9.94
N ASP A 47 0.09 -20.13 9.66
CA ASP A 47 -1.35 -20.39 9.76
C ASP A 47 -2.01 -20.62 8.38
N GLY A 48 -3.33 -20.66 8.32
CA GLY A 48 -4.11 -20.88 7.10
C GLY A 48 -4.17 -19.71 6.11
N THR A 49 -3.37 -18.65 6.28
CA THR A 49 -3.44 -17.42 5.46
C THR A 49 -3.39 -17.71 3.95
N ALA A 50 -2.41 -18.50 3.49
CA ALA A 50 -2.26 -18.81 2.07
C ALA A 50 -3.45 -19.63 1.53
N ASP A 51 -3.89 -20.63 2.26
CA ASP A 51 -4.96 -21.55 1.84
C ASP A 51 -6.29 -20.81 1.75
N GLU A 52 -6.62 -20.00 2.76
CA GLU A 52 -7.85 -19.19 2.76
C GLU A 52 -7.87 -18.18 1.61
N ALA A 53 -6.74 -17.51 1.34
CA ALA A 53 -6.64 -16.57 0.22
C ALA A 53 -6.85 -17.26 -1.13
N GLY A 54 -6.26 -18.45 -1.33
CA GLY A 54 -6.42 -19.25 -2.54
C GLY A 54 -7.85 -19.75 -2.71
N GLN A 55 -8.47 -20.26 -1.65
CA GLN A 55 -9.88 -20.70 -1.66
C GLN A 55 -10.84 -19.54 -1.97
N ALA A 56 -10.51 -18.34 -1.57
CA ALA A 56 -11.29 -17.14 -1.89
C ALA A 56 -11.10 -16.62 -3.32
N GLY A 57 -10.18 -17.21 -4.12
CA GLY A 57 -9.98 -16.87 -5.53
C GLY A 57 -8.78 -15.97 -5.82
N ALA A 58 -7.87 -15.75 -4.86
CA ALA A 58 -6.64 -15.00 -5.12
C ALA A 58 -5.57 -15.87 -5.78
N LEU A 59 -4.72 -15.24 -6.61
CA LEU A 59 -3.40 -15.79 -6.92
C LEU A 59 -2.50 -15.64 -5.71
N VAL A 60 -2.05 -16.74 -5.12
CA VAL A 60 -1.21 -16.73 -3.93
C VAL A 60 0.25 -16.96 -4.29
N ILE A 61 1.12 -16.08 -3.82
CA ILE A 61 2.57 -16.24 -3.88
C ILE A 61 3.08 -16.35 -2.43
N ARG A 62 3.74 -17.46 -2.10
CA ARG A 62 4.18 -17.71 -0.73
C ARG A 62 5.70 -17.59 -0.61
N HIS A 63 6.17 -16.81 0.37
CA HIS A 63 7.56 -16.80 0.78
C HIS A 63 7.89 -17.99 1.70
N ALA A 64 9.10 -18.52 1.61
CA ALA A 64 9.54 -19.61 2.48
C ALA A 64 9.66 -19.16 3.96
N THR A 65 9.94 -17.89 4.21
CA THR A 65 10.08 -17.27 5.54
C THR A 65 9.58 -15.84 5.51
N ASN A 66 9.32 -15.26 6.68
CA ASN A 66 8.94 -13.85 6.77
C ASN A 66 10.11 -12.93 6.36
N LEU A 67 9.94 -12.21 5.25
CA LEU A 67 10.89 -11.26 4.68
C LEU A 67 10.49 -9.80 4.94
N GLY A 68 9.27 -9.58 5.44
CA GLY A 68 8.68 -8.28 5.74
C GLY A 68 7.79 -7.71 4.64
N LYS A 69 6.86 -6.82 5.03
CA LYS A 69 5.84 -6.23 4.15
C LYS A 69 6.41 -5.65 2.85
N GLY A 70 7.57 -4.98 2.91
CA GLY A 70 8.20 -4.43 1.73
C GLY A 70 8.66 -5.48 0.72
N ALA A 71 9.15 -6.65 1.19
CA ALA A 71 9.50 -7.75 0.31
C ALA A 71 8.24 -8.37 -0.33
N ALA A 72 7.16 -8.48 0.42
CA ALA A 72 5.88 -8.95 -0.09
C ALA A 72 5.32 -8.00 -1.16
N LEU A 73 5.38 -6.68 -0.93
CA LEU A 73 4.99 -5.69 -1.94
C LEU A 73 5.86 -5.79 -3.22
N ASP A 74 7.19 -5.92 -3.08
CA ASP A 74 8.10 -6.09 -4.24
C ASP A 74 7.75 -7.34 -5.05
N THR A 75 7.49 -8.45 -4.37
CA THR A 75 7.05 -9.70 -5.01
C THR A 75 5.72 -9.50 -5.75
N GLY A 76 4.75 -8.84 -5.12
CA GLY A 76 3.45 -8.54 -5.74
C GLY A 76 3.59 -7.61 -6.95
N PHE A 77 4.39 -6.55 -6.87
CA PHE A 77 4.65 -5.65 -8.00
C PHE A 77 5.32 -6.36 -9.19
N ARG A 78 6.26 -7.29 -8.92
CA ARG A 78 6.87 -8.09 -10.00
C ARG A 78 5.85 -8.99 -10.67
N ALA A 79 5.10 -9.74 -9.88
CA ALA A 79 4.05 -10.63 -10.41
C ALA A 79 3.00 -9.87 -11.24
N ALA A 80 2.60 -8.68 -10.77
CA ALA A 80 1.66 -7.85 -11.51
C ALA A 80 2.23 -7.36 -12.85
N ARG A 81 3.54 -7.01 -12.93
CA ARG A 81 4.20 -6.66 -14.19
C ARG A 81 4.30 -7.83 -15.15
N GLU A 82 4.67 -9.01 -14.65
CA GLU A 82 4.78 -10.24 -15.43
C GLU A 82 3.44 -10.64 -16.06
N GLN A 83 2.32 -10.34 -15.38
CA GLN A 83 0.97 -10.55 -15.89
C GLN A 83 0.46 -9.40 -16.79
N GLY A 84 1.25 -8.34 -17.00
CA GLY A 84 0.91 -7.25 -17.90
C GLY A 84 -0.12 -6.25 -17.35
N PHE A 85 -0.36 -6.20 -16.05
CA PHE A 85 -1.23 -5.19 -15.46
C PHE A 85 -0.66 -3.78 -15.62
N GLU A 86 -1.53 -2.79 -15.82
CA GLU A 86 -1.14 -1.39 -15.97
C GLU A 86 -1.00 -0.69 -14.60
N PHE A 87 -1.91 -0.99 -13.69
CA PHE A 87 -1.90 -0.43 -12.36
C PHE A 87 -2.20 -1.49 -11.30
N VAL A 88 -1.83 -1.19 -10.09
CA VAL A 88 -2.15 -2.01 -8.93
C VAL A 88 -2.76 -1.16 -7.83
N VAL A 89 -3.63 -1.77 -7.04
CA VAL A 89 -4.06 -1.21 -5.75
C VAL A 89 -3.45 -2.08 -4.65
N THR A 90 -2.70 -1.49 -3.74
CA THR A 90 -2.22 -2.18 -2.53
C THR A 90 -3.20 -1.98 -1.40
N MET A 91 -3.46 -3.01 -0.60
CA MET A 91 -4.22 -2.91 0.65
C MET A 91 -3.75 -3.96 1.65
N ASP A 92 -3.99 -3.70 2.94
CA ASP A 92 -3.61 -4.63 4.00
C ASP A 92 -4.61 -5.79 4.12
N GLY A 93 -4.11 -6.98 4.53
CA GLY A 93 -4.92 -8.20 4.68
C GLY A 93 -5.72 -8.27 5.99
N ASP A 94 -5.61 -7.26 6.86
CA ASP A 94 -6.21 -7.22 8.19
C ASP A 94 -7.70 -6.82 8.23
N GLY A 95 -8.26 -6.47 7.05
CA GLY A 95 -9.66 -6.06 6.92
C GLY A 95 -9.97 -4.63 7.40
N GLN A 96 -8.97 -3.82 7.76
CA GLN A 96 -9.20 -2.44 8.19
C GLN A 96 -9.48 -1.45 7.04
N HIS A 97 -9.19 -1.83 5.80
CA HIS A 97 -9.52 -1.06 4.61
C HIS A 97 -10.91 -1.41 4.08
N ALA A 98 -11.76 -0.41 3.89
CA ALA A 98 -13.08 -0.61 3.30
C ALA A 98 -12.93 -0.93 1.81
N VAL A 99 -13.28 -2.13 1.40
CA VAL A 99 -13.22 -2.55 -0.02
C VAL A 99 -14.13 -1.71 -0.90
N SER A 100 -15.20 -1.12 -0.32
CA SER A 100 -16.11 -0.18 -0.99
C SER A 100 -15.44 1.12 -1.46
N ASP A 101 -14.23 1.41 -1.01
CA ASP A 101 -13.46 2.58 -1.44
C ASP A 101 -12.66 2.32 -2.75
N LEU A 102 -12.55 1.05 -3.21
CA LEU A 102 -11.87 0.71 -4.47
C LEU A 102 -12.38 1.50 -5.68
N PRO A 103 -13.70 1.66 -5.89
CA PRO A 103 -14.21 2.47 -7.01
C PRO A 103 -13.70 3.91 -7.01
N ALA A 104 -13.54 4.54 -5.84
CA ALA A 104 -13.05 5.91 -5.74
C ALA A 104 -11.59 6.08 -6.22
N PHE A 105 -10.73 5.08 -5.97
CA PHE A 105 -9.37 5.05 -6.54
C PHE A 105 -9.40 4.94 -8.07
N MET A 106 -10.21 4.02 -8.62
CA MET A 106 -10.32 3.81 -10.06
C MET A 106 -10.91 5.02 -10.77
N GLU A 107 -11.94 5.64 -10.20
CA GLU A 107 -12.54 6.86 -10.72
C GLU A 107 -11.53 8.03 -10.71
N SER A 108 -10.84 8.23 -9.58
CA SER A 108 -9.82 9.27 -9.48
C SER A 108 -8.69 9.05 -10.48
N TYR A 109 -8.21 7.81 -10.63
CA TYR A 109 -7.18 7.46 -11.61
C TYR A 109 -7.63 7.70 -13.04
N SER A 110 -8.84 7.26 -13.41
CA SER A 110 -9.40 7.49 -14.75
C SER A 110 -9.56 8.96 -15.08
N ARG A 111 -10.03 9.77 -14.12
CA ARG A 111 -10.33 11.18 -14.32
C ARG A 111 -9.08 12.05 -14.37
N THR A 112 -8.07 11.75 -13.54
CA THR A 112 -6.90 12.64 -13.36
C THR A 112 -5.63 12.13 -14.04
N GLY A 113 -5.55 10.84 -14.35
CA GLY A 113 -4.31 10.20 -14.80
C GLY A 113 -3.19 10.21 -13.75
N THR A 114 -3.48 10.60 -12.49
CA THR A 114 -2.47 10.72 -11.43
C THR A 114 -1.85 9.36 -11.17
N PRO A 115 -0.53 9.18 -11.38
CA PRO A 115 0.09 7.87 -11.39
C PRO A 115 0.19 7.20 -10.02
N VAL A 116 0.05 7.97 -8.94
CA VAL A 116 0.05 7.48 -7.56
C VAL A 116 -1.07 8.14 -6.78
N LEU A 117 -1.94 7.33 -6.16
CA LEU A 117 -3.01 7.79 -5.28
C LEU A 117 -2.85 7.12 -3.92
N VAL A 118 -2.88 7.91 -2.85
CA VAL A 118 -2.79 7.43 -1.46
C VAL A 118 -4.12 7.65 -0.76
N GLY A 119 -4.60 6.63 -0.06
CA GLY A 119 -5.80 6.73 0.76
C GLY A 119 -5.62 7.76 1.88
N ASN A 120 -6.63 8.59 2.10
CA ASN A 120 -6.62 9.66 3.10
C ASN A 120 -7.68 9.40 4.17
N ARG A 121 -7.27 8.77 5.27
CA ARG A 121 -8.10 8.53 6.46
C ARG A 121 -8.30 9.78 7.30
N MET A 122 -7.47 10.81 7.08
CA MET A 122 -7.56 12.08 7.80
C MET A 122 -8.76 12.90 7.38
N ALA A 123 -9.42 12.58 6.26
CA ALA A 123 -10.64 13.23 5.79
C ALA A 123 -11.82 12.98 6.75
N ASP A 124 -11.90 11.79 7.37
CA ASP A 124 -12.85 11.48 8.45
C ASP A 124 -12.12 10.73 9.59
N ALA A 125 -11.44 11.48 10.43
CA ALA A 125 -10.65 10.95 11.53
C ALA A 125 -11.42 10.82 12.86
N ARG A 126 -12.75 11.02 12.87
CA ARG A 126 -13.58 11.04 14.09
C ARG A 126 -13.46 9.78 14.95
N LYS A 127 -13.26 8.63 14.33
CA LYS A 127 -13.08 7.33 15.00
C LYS A 127 -11.63 6.99 15.30
N MET A 128 -10.66 7.82 14.87
CA MET A 128 -9.25 7.54 15.06
C MET A 128 -8.80 7.94 16.47
N PRO A 129 -8.09 7.08 17.22
CA PRO A 129 -7.51 7.46 18.50
C PRO A 129 -6.59 8.69 18.36
N LEU A 130 -6.73 9.67 19.26
CA LEU A 130 -6.03 10.97 19.16
C LEU A 130 -4.51 10.82 19.00
N VAL A 131 -3.88 9.91 19.74
CA VAL A 131 -2.43 9.64 19.65
C VAL A 131 -2.05 9.17 18.26
N ARG A 132 -2.84 8.25 17.67
CA ARG A 132 -2.63 7.75 16.30
C ARG A 132 -2.82 8.88 15.28
N TRP A 133 -3.84 9.71 15.46
CA TRP A 133 -4.09 10.87 14.59
C TRP A 133 -2.92 11.86 14.61
N LEU A 134 -2.45 12.26 15.80
CA LEU A 134 -1.32 13.17 15.96
C LEU A 134 -0.04 12.58 15.33
N THR A 135 0.26 11.31 15.59
CA THR A 135 1.44 10.62 15.06
C THR A 135 1.40 10.56 13.54
N ASN A 136 0.28 10.11 12.96
CA ASN A 136 0.12 10.03 11.51
C ASN A 136 0.21 11.40 10.84
N ARG A 137 -0.42 12.43 11.44
CA ARG A 137 -0.36 13.81 10.95
C ARG A 137 1.07 14.36 10.97
N PHE A 138 1.81 14.10 12.05
CA PHE A 138 3.21 14.52 12.17
C PHE A 138 4.10 13.82 11.14
N MET A 139 4.00 12.49 11.02
CA MET A 139 4.78 11.72 10.06
C MET A 139 4.45 12.11 8.62
N SER A 140 3.16 12.34 8.31
CA SER A 140 2.73 12.79 6.99
C SER A 140 3.22 14.20 6.66
N TRP A 141 3.25 15.10 7.64
CA TRP A 141 3.81 16.43 7.47
C TRP A 141 5.33 16.38 7.18
N LEU A 142 6.09 15.58 7.95
CA LEU A 142 7.52 15.40 7.72
C LEU A 142 7.81 14.83 6.32
N LEU A 143 7.08 13.79 5.92
CA LEU A 143 7.28 13.14 4.62
C LEU A 143 6.89 14.09 3.48
N SER A 144 5.75 14.78 3.60
CA SER A 144 5.28 15.77 2.61
C SER A 144 6.31 16.88 2.40
N ARG A 145 6.92 17.37 3.49
CA ARG A 145 7.99 18.39 3.43
C ARG A 145 9.22 17.86 2.68
N GLU A 146 9.62 16.62 2.91
CA GLU A 146 10.76 16.00 2.22
C GLU A 146 10.48 15.76 0.73
N MET A 147 9.25 15.40 0.40
CA MET A 147 8.80 15.19 -0.97
C MET A 147 8.58 16.49 -1.76
N GLY A 148 8.39 17.62 -1.08
CA GLY A 148 7.94 18.86 -1.74
C GLY A 148 6.49 18.79 -2.25
N GLN A 149 5.73 17.78 -1.85
CA GLN A 149 4.34 17.54 -2.24
C GLN A 149 3.49 17.27 -0.99
N ARG A 150 2.29 17.85 -0.92
CA ARG A 150 1.39 17.65 0.20
C ARG A 150 0.60 16.35 0.03
N VAL A 151 0.88 15.34 0.87
CA VAL A 151 0.13 14.10 0.97
C VAL A 151 -0.46 14.01 2.38
N PRO A 152 -1.80 14.11 2.55
CA PRO A 152 -2.43 14.23 3.87
C PRO A 152 -2.22 13.04 4.79
N ASP A 153 -2.16 11.81 4.24
CA ASP A 153 -1.98 10.57 5.01
C ASP A 153 -0.96 9.65 4.32
N THR A 154 0.33 9.88 4.57
CA THR A 154 1.41 9.05 4.02
C THR A 154 1.54 7.68 4.69
N GLN A 155 0.80 7.46 5.78
CA GLN A 155 0.86 6.22 6.57
C GLN A 155 -0.24 5.22 6.19
N CYS A 156 -1.11 5.58 5.23
CA CYS A 156 -2.12 4.68 4.70
C CYS A 156 -1.48 3.69 3.72
N GLY A 157 -1.73 2.39 3.90
CA GLY A 157 -1.29 1.30 3.01
C GLY A 157 -2.23 1.08 1.81
N TYR A 158 -3.40 1.72 1.81
CA TYR A 158 -4.37 1.65 0.72
C TYR A 158 -3.97 2.63 -0.37
N ARG A 159 -3.41 2.15 -1.48
CA ARG A 159 -2.80 3.00 -2.50
C ARG A 159 -3.00 2.43 -3.89
N LEU A 160 -3.17 3.30 -4.88
CA LEU A 160 -3.08 2.94 -6.28
C LEU A 160 -1.74 3.40 -6.85
N TYR A 161 -1.11 2.54 -7.64
CA TYR A 161 0.12 2.84 -8.37
C TYR A 161 -0.02 2.44 -9.84
N LYS A 162 0.30 3.34 -10.76
CA LYS A 162 0.60 2.98 -12.14
C LYS A 162 1.91 2.19 -12.16
N LEU A 163 1.90 0.94 -12.61
CA LEU A 163 3.06 0.04 -12.51
C LEU A 163 4.31 0.55 -13.23
N ALA A 164 4.14 1.29 -14.32
CA ALA A 164 5.25 1.87 -15.07
C ALA A 164 6.13 2.83 -14.26
N VAL A 165 5.59 3.46 -13.19
CA VAL A 165 6.36 4.39 -12.36
C VAL A 165 6.90 3.76 -11.08
N VAL A 166 6.40 2.60 -10.66
CA VAL A 166 6.83 1.94 -9.42
C VAL A 166 8.30 1.52 -9.53
N PRO A 167 9.18 1.99 -8.64
CA PRO A 167 10.58 1.60 -8.65
C PRO A 167 10.75 0.13 -8.21
N GLY A 168 11.86 -0.49 -8.61
CA GLY A 168 12.30 -1.73 -7.97
C GLY A 168 12.72 -1.45 -6.53
N LEU A 169 12.21 -2.22 -5.57
CA LEU A 169 12.53 -2.00 -4.17
C LEU A 169 13.92 -2.54 -3.82
N SER A 170 14.74 -1.70 -3.19
CA SER A 170 16.05 -2.13 -2.70
C SER A 170 15.93 -3.13 -1.54
N ALA A 171 16.99 -3.90 -1.29
CA ALA A 171 17.02 -4.83 -0.15
C ALA A 171 16.84 -4.13 1.20
N ALA A 172 17.23 -2.86 1.34
CA ALA A 172 17.03 -2.05 2.54
C ALA A 172 15.58 -1.62 2.70
N SER A 173 14.89 -1.29 1.60
CA SER A 173 13.49 -0.88 1.57
C SER A 173 12.52 -2.02 1.89
N LYS A 174 12.97 -3.27 1.84
CA LYS A 174 12.11 -4.45 1.99
C LYS A 174 11.57 -4.69 3.39
N ARG A 175 12.02 -3.95 4.43
CA ARG A 175 11.60 -4.24 5.81
C ARG A 175 10.41 -3.39 6.28
N PHE A 176 10.60 -2.22 6.83
CA PHE A 176 9.55 -1.52 7.59
C PHE A 176 9.06 -0.21 6.97
N ALA A 177 9.85 0.41 6.09
CA ALA A 177 9.60 1.75 5.57
C ALA A 177 9.32 1.76 4.07
N ALA A 178 9.14 0.59 3.45
CA ALA A 178 8.99 0.44 2.00
C ALA A 178 7.98 1.42 1.40
N GLU A 179 6.83 1.55 2.01
CA GLU A 179 5.75 2.41 1.50
C GLU A 179 6.11 3.90 1.54
N SER A 180 6.83 4.35 2.58
CA SER A 180 7.32 5.73 2.65
C SER A 180 8.49 5.97 1.70
N GLU A 181 9.38 4.99 1.55
CA GLU A 181 10.52 5.04 0.63
C GLU A 181 10.07 5.08 -0.83
N ILE A 182 9.02 4.29 -1.19
CA ILE A 182 8.40 4.37 -2.53
C ILE A 182 7.92 5.79 -2.81
N LEU A 183 7.19 6.42 -1.88
CA LEU A 183 6.70 7.78 -2.08
C LEU A 183 7.84 8.79 -2.24
N LEU A 184 8.90 8.68 -1.43
CA LEU A 184 10.08 9.54 -1.51
C LEU A 184 10.81 9.37 -2.86
N GLU A 185 10.98 8.14 -3.32
CA GLU A 185 11.66 7.87 -4.58
C GLU A 185 10.84 8.37 -5.78
N LEU A 186 9.53 8.13 -5.78
CA LEU A 186 8.63 8.61 -6.82
C LEU A 186 8.59 10.14 -6.87
N SER A 187 8.47 10.79 -5.71
CA SER A 187 8.51 12.26 -5.63
C SER A 187 9.86 12.80 -6.09
N GLY A 188 10.97 12.15 -5.73
CA GLY A 188 12.30 12.52 -6.20
C GLY A 188 12.48 12.44 -7.73
N LYS A 189 11.67 11.63 -8.41
CA LYS A 189 11.57 11.53 -9.87
C LYS A 189 10.54 12.50 -10.48
N GLY A 190 9.96 13.40 -9.69
CA GLY A 190 8.94 14.35 -10.16
C GLY A 190 7.55 13.75 -10.38
N ILE A 191 7.31 12.51 -9.90
CA ILE A 191 6.01 11.85 -10.02
C ILE A 191 5.01 12.50 -9.06
N SER A 192 3.85 12.89 -9.59
CA SER A 192 2.76 13.47 -8.79
C SER A 192 2.05 12.41 -7.95
N ILE A 193 1.73 12.77 -6.71
CA ILE A 193 1.05 11.92 -5.74
C ILE A 193 -0.25 12.61 -5.34
N GLY A 194 -1.37 11.97 -5.65
CA GLY A 194 -2.71 12.41 -5.26
C GLY A 194 -3.20 11.70 -4.00
N SER A 195 -4.38 12.06 -3.53
CA SER A 195 -5.03 11.38 -2.42
C SER A 195 -6.51 11.14 -2.67
N VAL A 196 -7.03 10.05 -2.13
CA VAL A 196 -8.44 9.65 -2.19
C VAL A 196 -8.96 9.50 -0.76
N PRO A 197 -10.06 10.15 -0.37
CA PRO A 197 -10.68 9.92 0.93
C PRO A 197 -11.06 8.43 1.07
N VAL A 198 -10.70 7.83 2.22
CA VAL A 198 -11.02 6.43 2.51
C VAL A 198 -11.51 6.28 3.95
N ALA A 199 -12.41 5.33 4.15
CA ALA A 199 -12.87 4.95 5.48
C ALA A 199 -11.86 4.02 6.17
N THR A 200 -11.86 4.03 7.49
CA THR A 200 -11.16 3.02 8.29
C THR A 200 -12.18 2.21 9.06
N LEU A 201 -12.14 0.90 8.88
CA LEU A 201 -12.95 -0.02 9.65
C LEU A 201 -12.18 -0.35 10.94
N TYR A 202 -12.61 0.25 12.05
CA TYR A 202 -12.04 -0.07 13.36
C TYR A 202 -12.79 -1.29 13.92
N GLY A 203 -12.09 -2.43 13.95
CA GLY A 203 -12.55 -3.64 14.65
C GLY A 203 -12.15 -3.64 16.13
N THR A 204 -12.39 -4.75 16.80
CA THR A 204 -11.99 -5.00 18.20
C THR A 204 -10.47 -5.19 18.39
N GLU A 205 -9.68 -5.05 17.33
CA GLU A 205 -8.25 -5.31 17.36
C GLU A 205 -7.47 -4.23 18.11
N THR A 206 -6.60 -4.67 19.02
CA THR A 206 -5.61 -3.81 19.65
C THR A 206 -4.56 -3.39 18.61
N SER A 207 -4.41 -2.08 18.43
CA SER A 207 -3.41 -1.51 17.52
C SER A 207 -2.00 -2.02 17.87
N LYS A 208 -1.35 -2.72 16.93
CA LYS A 208 0.06 -3.16 17.05
C LYS A 208 1.06 -1.99 16.89
N ILE A 209 0.58 -0.74 16.80
CA ILE A 209 1.39 0.46 16.61
C ILE A 209 2.00 0.90 17.94
N HIS A 210 3.31 1.07 17.95
CA HIS A 210 4.07 1.68 19.04
C HIS A 210 4.50 3.10 18.66
N PRO A 211 3.70 4.15 18.98
CA PRO A 211 3.87 5.50 18.44
C PRO A 211 5.31 6.04 18.54
N VAL A 212 5.96 5.88 19.69
CA VAL A 212 7.33 6.37 19.92
C VAL A 212 8.36 5.58 19.10
N LYS A 213 8.31 4.25 19.17
CA LYS A 213 9.26 3.38 18.43
C LYS A 213 9.13 3.56 16.93
N ASP A 214 7.90 3.66 16.42
CA ASP A 214 7.64 3.77 15.00
C ASP A 214 8.02 5.16 14.48
N THR A 215 7.78 6.23 15.26
CA THR A 215 8.27 7.57 14.93
C THR A 215 9.81 7.63 14.88
N LEU A 216 10.51 7.02 15.84
CA LEU A 216 11.97 6.98 15.83
C LEU A 216 12.53 6.20 14.64
N ARG A 217 11.92 5.06 14.28
CA ARG A 217 12.27 4.29 13.07
C ARG A 217 12.06 5.11 11.79
N PHE A 218 10.94 5.83 11.73
CA PHE A 218 10.62 6.70 10.61
C PHE A 218 11.63 7.85 10.45
N ILE A 219 11.99 8.54 11.55
CA ILE A 219 13.03 9.59 11.55
C ILE A 219 14.38 9.02 11.10
N LYS A 220 14.74 7.81 11.58
CA LYS A 220 15.97 7.13 11.16
C LYS A 220 15.97 6.86 9.65
N MET A 221 14.85 6.39 9.10
CA MET A 221 14.67 6.18 7.66
C MET A 221 14.85 7.48 6.87
N LEU A 222 14.20 8.57 7.28
CA LEU A 222 14.35 9.87 6.62
C LEU A 222 15.80 10.37 6.63
N ARG A 223 16.53 10.21 7.74
CA ARG A 223 17.95 10.57 7.82
C ARG A 223 18.80 9.73 6.86
N GLN A 224 18.52 8.43 6.73
CA GLN A 224 19.23 7.56 5.79
C GLN A 224 18.94 7.97 4.35
N TYR A 225 17.68 8.22 4.00
CA TYR A 225 17.28 8.72 2.68
C TYR A 225 18.00 10.03 2.30
N ARG A 226 18.05 11.02 3.21
CA ARG A 226 18.76 12.29 2.99
C ARG A 226 20.26 12.09 2.73
N ARG A 227 20.90 11.19 3.49
CA ARG A 227 22.32 10.86 3.28
C ARG A 227 22.57 10.25 1.90
N GLN A 228 21.74 9.31 1.48
CA GLN A 228 21.83 8.67 0.16
C GLN A 228 21.57 9.67 -0.98
N LYS A 229 20.56 10.53 -0.84
CA LYS A 229 20.26 11.59 -1.81
C LYS A 229 21.45 12.54 -1.96
N TYR A 230 22.07 12.94 -0.87
CA TYR A 230 23.26 13.81 -0.88
C TYR A 230 24.46 13.15 -1.58
N GLN A 231 24.66 11.84 -1.41
CA GLN A 231 25.73 11.10 -2.06
C GLN A 231 25.50 10.89 -3.57
N ARG A 232 24.22 10.79 -4.01
CA ARG A 232 23.88 10.65 -5.43
C ARG A 232 24.01 11.96 -6.24
N ASN A 233 23.99 13.09 -5.54
CA ASN A 233 24.08 14.44 -6.15
C ASN A 233 25.50 15.01 -6.11
N LYS A 234 26.49 14.26 -5.60
CA LYS A 234 27.94 14.52 -5.72
C LYS A 234 28.56 13.72 -6.84
#